data_5c6866cea79b73048060184f0afc56e2
#
_entry.id   5c6866cea79b73048060184f0afc56e2
#
_cell.length_a   1.000
_cell.length_b   1.000
_cell.length_c   1.000
_cell.angle_alpha   90.00
_cell.angle_beta   90.00
_cell.angle_gamma   90.00
#
_symmetry.space_group_name_H-M   'P 1'
#
loop_
_entity.id
_entity.type
_entity.pdbx_description
1 polymer ?
#
loop_
_entity_poly.entity_id
_entity_poly.type
_entity_poly.pdbx_seq_one_letter_code
_entity_poly.pdbx_strand_id
1 'polypeptide(L)'
;MKIRLASDLQPDSIVDGPGIRTVVWTQGGSHNCEGCHNPTTHDFKGGFSVSTDEVNQELDTLLGQQGITLSGGDPMFQAKACAEIAKHAKEIGLNVWCYTGFTYEEVLKSKDMLELLKYVDVLVDGKFDIKEFSLNLDFRGSRNQRIIDVQASLKENKVILIDKYMHERTHKIEIPRKKHVYI
;
A
#
# COMPACT_ATOMS: atom_id res chain seq x y z
N MET A 1 13.61 16.66 0.00
CA MET A 1 14.43 15.52 -0.54
C MET A 1 13.95 15.15 -1.94
N LYS A 2 14.66 14.27 -2.71
CA LYS A 2 14.15 13.77 -4.02
C LYS A 2 13.59 12.37 -3.85
N ILE A 3 12.47 12.13 -4.54
CA ILE A 3 11.86 10.81 -4.70
C ILE A 3 11.69 10.50 -6.19
N ARG A 4 11.77 9.22 -6.56
CA ARG A 4 11.48 8.75 -7.92
C ARG A 4 10.11 8.09 -7.93
N LEU A 5 9.23 8.62 -8.77
CA LEU A 5 7.86 8.15 -8.96
C LEU A 5 7.71 7.42 -10.30
N ALA A 6 6.82 6.45 -10.34
CA ALA A 6 6.44 5.73 -11.54
C ALA A 6 5.39 6.46 -12.37
N SER A 7 4.55 7.24 -11.70
CA SER A 7 3.51 8.08 -12.29
C SER A 7 3.24 9.30 -11.41
N ASP A 8 2.45 10.25 -11.90
CA ASP A 8 1.84 11.30 -11.09
C ASP A 8 1.02 10.69 -9.95
N LEU A 9 0.69 11.49 -8.93
CA LEU A 9 -0.18 11.07 -7.85
C LEU A 9 -1.53 10.59 -8.43
N GLN A 10 -2.04 9.50 -7.90
CA GLN A 10 -3.34 8.98 -8.29
C GLN A 10 -4.35 9.22 -7.17
N PRO A 11 -5.14 10.32 -7.23
CA PRO A 11 -6.22 10.54 -6.28
C PRO A 11 -7.40 9.60 -6.51
N ASP A 12 -8.32 9.57 -5.55
CA ASP A 12 -9.63 8.91 -5.62
C ASP A 12 -9.58 7.37 -5.79
N SER A 13 -8.47 6.74 -5.39
CA SER A 13 -8.41 5.28 -5.33
C SER A 13 -9.24 4.74 -4.17
N ILE A 14 -10.00 3.66 -4.42
CA ILE A 14 -10.80 2.91 -3.45
C ILE A 14 -10.35 1.45 -3.31
N VAL A 15 -9.31 1.05 -4.03
CA VAL A 15 -8.81 -0.33 -4.07
C VAL A 15 -7.46 -0.51 -3.37
N ASP A 16 -6.76 0.57 -3.09
CA ASP A 16 -5.43 0.57 -2.47
C ASP A 16 -5.46 0.81 -0.95
N GLY A 17 -6.53 0.39 -0.30
CA GLY A 17 -6.85 0.54 1.10
C GLY A 17 -8.28 1.05 1.30
N PRO A 18 -8.76 1.15 2.55
CA PRO A 18 -10.13 1.58 2.84
C PRO A 18 -10.30 3.09 2.61
N GLY A 19 -11.51 3.46 2.17
CA GLY A 19 -11.87 4.85 1.92
C GLY A 19 -11.31 5.40 0.61
N ILE A 20 -11.38 6.72 0.43
CA ILE A 20 -10.86 7.43 -0.74
C ILE A 20 -9.42 7.84 -0.46
N ARG A 21 -8.49 7.44 -1.31
CA ARG A 21 -7.06 7.57 -1.06
C ARG A 21 -6.31 8.12 -2.26
N THR A 22 -5.23 8.83 -1.99
CA THR A 22 -4.24 9.19 -3.01
C THR A 22 -3.10 8.17 -2.99
N VAL A 23 -2.82 7.56 -4.14
CA VAL A 23 -1.70 6.61 -4.26
C VAL A 23 -0.46 7.35 -4.74
N VAL A 24 0.65 7.13 -4.03
CA VAL A 24 1.99 7.57 -4.39
C VAL A 24 2.72 6.35 -4.95
N TRP A 25 2.88 6.31 -6.27
CA TRP A 25 3.52 5.20 -6.98
C TRP A 25 5.03 5.40 -7.04
N THR A 26 5.78 4.74 -6.15
CA THR A 26 7.24 4.80 -6.17
C THR A 26 7.81 3.98 -7.30
N GLN A 27 8.94 4.42 -7.86
CA GLN A 27 9.69 3.69 -8.88
C GLN A 27 10.91 3.01 -8.27
N GLY A 28 11.12 1.75 -8.64
CA GLY A 28 12.24 0.92 -8.21
C GLY A 28 11.84 -0.16 -7.20
N GLY A 29 12.27 -1.37 -7.46
CA GLY A 29 12.08 -2.52 -6.59
C GLY A 29 12.75 -3.76 -7.16
N SER A 30 13.38 -4.57 -6.31
CA SER A 30 14.13 -5.76 -6.73
C SER A 30 13.49 -7.08 -6.31
N HIS A 31 12.25 -7.08 -5.87
CA HIS A 31 11.60 -8.31 -5.38
C HIS A 31 11.33 -9.33 -6.49
N ASN A 32 11.15 -8.87 -7.75
CA ASN A 32 10.94 -9.71 -8.94
C ASN A 32 9.90 -10.83 -8.74
N CYS A 33 8.78 -10.51 -8.09
CA CYS A 33 7.72 -11.49 -7.86
C CYS A 33 7.10 -11.93 -9.19
N GLU A 34 6.97 -13.23 -9.39
CA GLU A 34 6.23 -13.80 -10.52
C GLU A 34 4.76 -13.33 -10.47
N GLY A 35 4.24 -12.82 -11.59
CA GLY A 35 2.87 -12.30 -11.66
C GLY A 35 2.67 -10.96 -10.97
N CYS A 36 3.74 -10.19 -10.71
CA CYS A 36 3.64 -8.86 -10.13
C CYS A 36 2.64 -7.98 -10.90
N HIS A 37 1.81 -7.25 -10.17
CA HIS A 37 0.78 -6.38 -10.77
C HIS A 37 1.37 -5.15 -11.47
N ASN A 38 2.56 -4.68 -11.04
CA ASN A 38 3.19 -3.45 -11.52
C ASN A 38 4.64 -3.68 -12.00
N PRO A 39 4.91 -4.55 -12.99
CA PRO A 39 6.28 -4.89 -13.38
C PRO A 39 7.07 -3.69 -13.95
N THR A 40 6.37 -2.70 -14.52
CA THR A 40 6.99 -1.48 -15.08
C THR A 40 7.59 -0.58 -14.00
N THR A 41 7.18 -0.73 -12.73
CA THR A 41 7.68 0.06 -11.61
C THR A 41 8.97 -0.51 -10.99
N HIS A 42 9.49 -1.64 -11.48
CA HIS A 42 10.66 -2.31 -10.89
C HIS A 42 11.98 -1.66 -11.28
N ASP A 43 12.10 -1.10 -12.49
CA ASP A 43 13.33 -0.50 -12.95
C ASP A 43 13.71 0.74 -12.11
N PHE A 44 14.84 0.68 -11.41
CA PHE A 44 15.34 1.80 -10.63
C PHE A 44 15.67 3.06 -11.45
N LYS A 45 15.81 2.95 -12.78
CA LYS A 45 16.07 4.07 -13.69
C LYS A 45 14.81 4.59 -14.37
N GLY A 46 13.70 3.86 -14.26
CA GLY A 46 12.40 4.25 -14.81
C GLY A 46 11.76 5.43 -14.08
N GLY A 47 10.58 5.82 -14.52
CA GLY A 47 9.83 6.90 -13.91
C GLY A 47 10.54 8.26 -14.00
N PHE A 48 10.18 9.17 -13.10
CA PHE A 48 10.76 10.51 -13.03
C PHE A 48 11.11 10.91 -11.60
N SER A 49 11.98 11.91 -11.44
CA SER A 49 12.41 12.40 -10.14
C SER A 49 11.75 13.73 -9.82
N VAL A 50 11.13 13.84 -8.65
CA VAL A 50 10.44 15.00 -8.13
C VAL A 50 10.92 15.28 -6.70
N SER A 51 10.75 16.48 -6.18
CA SER A 51 11.04 16.74 -4.77
C SER A 51 9.89 16.26 -3.88
N THR A 52 10.19 15.83 -2.66
CA THR A 52 9.17 15.50 -1.65
C THR A 52 8.30 16.71 -1.31
N ASP A 53 8.85 17.92 -1.41
CA ASP A 53 8.09 19.15 -1.19
C ASP A 53 7.03 19.39 -2.27
N GLU A 54 7.34 19.08 -3.55
CA GLU A 54 6.36 19.17 -4.64
C GLU A 54 5.24 18.14 -4.44
N VAL A 55 5.56 16.90 -4.04
CA VAL A 55 4.56 15.89 -3.70
C VAL A 55 3.67 16.34 -2.55
N ASN A 56 4.26 16.91 -1.49
CA ASN A 56 3.51 17.42 -0.34
C ASN A 56 2.59 18.57 -0.72
N GLN A 57 3.06 19.52 -1.53
CA GLN A 57 2.24 20.63 -2.03
C GLN A 57 1.05 20.13 -2.86
N GLU A 58 1.25 19.09 -3.68
CA GLU A 58 0.17 18.49 -4.44
C GLU A 58 -0.86 17.81 -3.50
N LEU A 59 -0.40 17.09 -2.48
CA LEU A 59 -1.28 16.49 -1.46
C LEU A 59 -2.13 17.54 -0.75
N ASP A 60 -1.59 18.73 -0.48
CA ASP A 60 -2.32 19.84 0.16
C ASP A 60 -3.48 20.37 -0.69
N THR A 61 -3.44 20.16 -2.01
CA THR A 61 -4.50 20.60 -2.95
C THR A 61 -5.65 19.60 -3.08
N LEU A 62 -5.43 18.34 -2.69
CA LEU A 62 -6.40 17.27 -2.88
C LEU A 62 -7.45 17.28 -1.76
N LEU A 63 -8.72 17.40 -2.16
CA LEU A 63 -9.85 17.44 -1.22
C LEU A 63 -10.53 16.07 -1.12
N GLY A 64 -11.11 15.78 0.04
CA GLY A 64 -11.91 14.58 0.25
C GLY A 64 -11.13 13.28 0.43
N GLN A 65 -9.81 13.33 0.41
CA GLN A 65 -8.97 12.15 0.65
C GLN A 65 -8.99 11.78 2.14
N GLN A 66 -9.14 10.49 2.44
CA GLN A 66 -9.09 9.94 3.81
C GLN A 66 -7.70 9.44 4.18
N GLY A 67 -6.86 9.23 3.18
CA GLY A 67 -5.50 8.79 3.40
C GLY A 67 -4.66 8.76 2.13
N ILE A 68 -3.40 8.45 2.32
CA ILE A 68 -2.48 8.12 1.22
C ILE A 68 -2.11 6.64 1.27
N THR A 69 -1.72 6.12 0.12
CA THR A 69 -1.12 4.78 0.01
C THR A 69 0.23 4.90 -0.70
N LEU A 70 1.27 4.46 -0.05
CA LEU A 70 2.60 4.30 -0.63
C LEU A 70 2.67 2.91 -1.29
N SER A 71 2.90 2.86 -2.59
CA SER A 71 2.92 1.64 -3.39
C SER A 71 3.88 1.78 -4.58
N GLY A 72 3.79 0.91 -5.58
CA GLY A 72 4.57 0.97 -6.82
C GLY A 72 5.60 -0.14 -6.92
N GLY A 73 6.87 0.20 -7.16
CA GLY A 73 7.98 -0.76 -7.12
C GLY A 73 8.12 -1.33 -5.71
N ASP A 74 8.69 -0.56 -4.81
CA ASP A 74 8.55 -0.78 -3.36
C ASP A 74 9.00 0.51 -2.62
N PRO A 75 8.13 1.13 -1.81
CA PRO A 75 8.44 2.34 -1.04
C PRO A 75 9.64 2.20 -0.11
N MET A 76 9.93 0.99 0.38
CA MET A 76 11.02 0.74 1.33
C MET A 76 12.41 0.95 0.70
N PHE A 77 12.54 0.88 -0.64
CA PHE A 77 13.79 1.25 -1.31
C PHE A 77 14.04 2.77 -1.32
N GLN A 78 13.00 3.56 -1.08
CA GLN A 78 13.09 5.02 -0.97
C GLN A 78 12.55 5.50 0.40
N ALA A 79 12.79 4.71 1.44
CA ALA A 79 12.18 4.88 2.77
C ALA A 79 12.33 6.29 3.35
N LYS A 80 13.49 6.95 3.19
CA LYS A 80 13.70 8.31 3.68
C LYS A 80 12.77 9.33 3.04
N ALA A 81 12.65 9.27 1.71
CA ALA A 81 11.78 10.19 0.98
C ALA A 81 10.31 9.89 1.26
N CYS A 82 9.94 8.60 1.32
CA CYS A 82 8.60 8.17 1.71
C CYS A 82 8.26 8.59 3.14
N ALA A 83 9.23 8.61 4.06
CA ALA A 83 9.02 9.06 5.44
C ALA A 83 8.67 10.57 5.50
N GLU A 84 9.29 11.41 4.68
CA GLU A 84 8.93 12.84 4.60
C GLU A 84 7.48 13.01 4.12
N ILE A 85 7.07 12.28 3.07
CA ILE A 85 5.70 12.34 2.54
C ILE A 85 4.70 11.78 3.56
N ALA A 86 5.01 10.64 4.18
CA ALA A 86 4.14 10.03 5.19
C ALA A 86 3.97 10.94 6.41
N LYS A 87 5.04 11.59 6.86
CA LYS A 87 5.02 12.56 7.95
C LYS A 87 4.08 13.73 7.61
N HIS A 88 4.25 14.34 6.43
CA HIS A 88 3.39 15.42 5.98
C HIS A 88 1.92 14.98 5.90
N ALA A 89 1.64 13.82 5.33
CA ALA A 89 0.29 13.26 5.29
C ALA A 89 -0.34 13.14 6.68
N LYS A 90 0.44 12.70 7.68
CA LYS A 90 -0.02 12.65 9.08
C LYS A 90 -0.30 14.04 9.65
N GLU A 91 0.53 15.04 9.34
CA GLU A 91 0.38 16.43 9.80
C GLU A 91 -0.91 17.08 9.26
N ILE A 92 -1.32 16.73 8.02
CA ILE A 92 -2.59 17.20 7.43
C ILE A 92 -3.78 16.25 7.71
N GLY A 93 -3.62 15.27 8.61
CA GLY A 93 -4.69 14.42 9.11
C GLY A 93 -5.04 13.20 8.25
N LEU A 94 -4.19 12.83 7.29
CA LEU A 94 -4.39 11.66 6.44
C LEU A 94 -3.87 10.38 7.09
N ASN A 95 -4.59 9.28 6.87
CA ASN A 95 -4.13 7.93 7.23
C ASN A 95 -3.11 7.43 6.19
N VAL A 96 -2.08 6.72 6.61
CA VAL A 96 -0.99 6.22 5.74
C VAL A 96 -0.97 4.72 5.68
N TRP A 97 -1.17 4.17 4.49
CA TRP A 97 -0.93 2.76 4.14
C TRP A 97 0.36 2.64 3.35
N CYS A 98 1.07 1.52 3.53
CA CYS A 98 2.28 1.22 2.80
C CYS A 98 2.30 -0.25 2.39
N TYR A 99 2.57 -0.50 1.12
CA TYR A 99 2.78 -1.84 0.57
C TYR A 99 4.26 -2.09 0.40
N THR A 100 4.71 -3.28 0.79
CA THR A 100 6.11 -3.68 0.61
C THR A 100 6.24 -5.19 0.42
N GLY A 101 7.25 -5.61 -0.32
CA GLY A 101 7.63 -7.02 -0.41
C GLY A 101 8.51 -7.48 0.76
N PHE A 102 9.02 -6.57 1.59
CA PHE A 102 9.71 -6.94 2.82
C PHE A 102 8.71 -7.40 3.88
N THR A 103 9.14 -8.26 4.79
CA THR A 103 8.38 -8.57 6.00
C THR A 103 8.57 -7.47 7.04
N TYR A 104 7.61 -7.33 7.96
CA TYR A 104 7.69 -6.38 9.07
C TYR A 104 8.99 -6.56 9.87
N GLU A 105 9.40 -7.81 10.09
CA GLU A 105 10.61 -8.17 10.81
C GLU A 105 11.90 -7.74 10.06
N GLU A 106 11.87 -7.72 8.72
CA GLU A 106 12.97 -7.20 7.90
C GLU A 106 13.01 -5.67 7.94
N VAL A 107 11.84 -5.02 7.87
CA VAL A 107 11.71 -3.57 7.97
C VAL A 107 12.29 -3.03 9.29
N LEU A 108 12.06 -3.73 10.41
CA LEU A 108 12.59 -3.34 11.72
C LEU A 108 14.13 -3.36 11.79
N LYS A 109 14.82 -4.08 10.92
CA LYS A 109 16.29 -4.18 10.90
C LYS A 109 16.96 -2.99 10.18
N SER A 110 16.21 -2.21 9.41
CA SER A 110 16.72 -1.05 8.69
C SER A 110 16.31 0.24 9.38
N LYS A 111 17.30 1.08 9.73
CA LYS A 111 17.04 2.39 10.35
C LYS A 111 16.12 3.28 9.50
N ASP A 112 16.33 3.30 8.19
CA ASP A 112 15.58 4.16 7.27
C ASP A 112 14.13 3.66 7.09
N MET A 113 13.95 2.33 6.96
CA MET A 113 12.62 1.73 6.87
C MET A 113 11.84 1.88 8.18
N LEU A 114 12.51 1.72 9.33
CA LEU A 114 11.91 1.95 10.64
C LEU A 114 11.49 3.43 10.81
N GLU A 115 12.24 4.38 10.27
CA GLU A 115 11.84 5.80 10.31
C GLU A 115 10.54 6.03 9.53
N LEU A 116 10.41 5.45 8.32
CA LEU A 116 9.16 5.49 7.58
C LEU A 116 8.01 4.86 8.37
N LEU A 117 8.27 3.71 8.99
CA LEU A 117 7.25 2.93 9.71
C LEU A 117 6.58 3.75 10.85
N LYS A 118 7.27 4.71 11.44
CA LYS A 118 6.72 5.59 12.49
C LYS A 118 5.50 6.40 12.03
N TYR A 119 5.41 6.69 10.73
CA TYR A 119 4.34 7.49 10.12
C TYR A 119 3.32 6.63 9.38
N VAL A 120 3.55 5.33 9.27
CA VAL A 120 2.64 4.38 8.64
C VAL A 120 1.62 3.89 9.66
N ASP A 121 0.33 3.92 9.31
CA ASP A 121 -0.74 3.34 10.13
C ASP A 121 -0.89 1.85 9.83
N VAL A 122 -0.85 1.49 8.55
CA VAL A 122 -1.04 0.10 8.11
C VAL A 122 0.03 -0.30 7.10
N LEU A 123 0.68 -1.43 7.37
CA LEU A 123 1.63 -2.06 6.47
C LEU A 123 1.02 -3.32 5.86
N VAL A 124 1.00 -3.40 4.53
CA VAL A 124 0.75 -4.65 3.82
C VAL A 124 2.12 -5.22 3.44
N ASP A 125 2.52 -6.26 4.14
CA ASP A 125 3.87 -6.81 4.07
C ASP A 125 3.94 -8.18 3.37
N GLY A 126 5.14 -8.49 2.89
CA GLY A 126 5.45 -9.77 2.26
C GLY A 126 5.30 -9.76 0.74
N LYS A 127 6.16 -10.54 0.09
CA LYS A 127 6.17 -10.67 -1.37
C LYS A 127 4.86 -11.27 -1.88
N PHE A 128 4.38 -10.74 -3.00
CA PHE A 128 3.30 -11.39 -3.73
C PHE A 128 3.71 -12.80 -4.16
N ASP A 129 2.86 -13.78 -3.86
CA ASP A 129 3.01 -15.17 -4.29
C ASP A 129 1.82 -15.57 -5.17
N ILE A 130 2.10 -15.85 -6.45
CA ILE A 130 1.08 -16.22 -7.43
C ILE A 130 0.33 -17.50 -7.03
N LYS A 131 0.95 -18.41 -6.28
CA LYS A 131 0.32 -19.63 -5.80
C LYS A 131 -0.71 -19.38 -4.70
N GLU A 132 -0.57 -18.26 -4.00
CA GLU A 132 -1.46 -17.81 -2.93
C GLU A 132 -2.43 -16.71 -3.39
N PHE A 133 -2.44 -16.42 -4.72
CA PHE A 133 -3.30 -15.38 -5.31
C PHE A 133 -4.79 -15.67 -5.07
N SER A 134 -5.56 -14.65 -4.73
CA SER A 134 -7.02 -14.71 -4.66
C SER A 134 -7.63 -13.33 -4.86
N LEU A 135 -8.67 -13.25 -5.69
CA LEU A 135 -9.49 -12.05 -5.91
C LEU A 135 -10.45 -11.76 -4.74
N ASN A 136 -10.59 -12.69 -3.80
CA ASN A 136 -11.49 -12.56 -2.66
C ASN A 136 -10.81 -11.91 -1.45
N LEU A 137 -9.55 -11.49 -1.57
CA LEU A 137 -8.81 -10.82 -0.51
C LEU A 137 -9.09 -9.32 -0.52
N ASP A 138 -9.18 -8.72 0.67
CA ASP A 138 -9.22 -7.28 0.82
C ASP A 138 -7.80 -6.71 0.84
N PHE A 139 -7.52 -5.73 -0.02
CA PHE A 139 -6.31 -4.91 -0.01
C PHE A 139 -4.97 -5.66 -0.02
N ARG A 140 -4.93 -6.92 -0.45
CA ARG A 140 -3.71 -7.72 -0.65
C ARG A 140 -3.90 -8.70 -1.81
N GLY A 141 -2.81 -9.03 -2.50
CA GLY A 141 -2.87 -9.86 -3.72
C GLY A 141 -2.78 -11.35 -3.45
N SER A 142 -2.17 -11.76 -2.35
CA SER A 142 -1.95 -13.18 -2.01
C SER A 142 -2.12 -13.45 -0.52
N ARG A 143 -2.49 -14.69 -0.17
CA ARG A 143 -2.87 -15.09 1.20
C ARG A 143 -1.73 -14.96 2.20
N ASN A 144 -0.49 -15.14 1.75
CA ASN A 144 0.71 -15.02 2.57
C ASN A 144 1.00 -13.58 3.03
N GLN A 145 0.47 -12.56 2.33
CA GLN A 145 0.65 -11.16 2.75
C GLN A 145 -0.17 -10.86 3.99
N ARG A 146 0.37 -9.99 4.85
CA ARG A 146 -0.25 -9.61 6.12
C ARG A 146 -0.66 -8.14 6.08
N ILE A 147 -1.81 -7.81 6.69
CA ILE A 147 -2.25 -6.43 6.91
C ILE A 147 -2.06 -6.12 8.38
N ILE A 148 -1.07 -5.30 8.68
CA ILE A 148 -0.52 -5.07 10.01
C ILE A 148 -0.91 -3.68 10.51
N ASP A 149 -1.48 -3.60 11.72
CA ASP A 149 -1.58 -2.35 12.47
C ASP A 149 -0.18 -2.00 12.99
N VAL A 150 0.44 -1.01 12.36
CA VAL A 150 1.84 -0.66 12.64
C VAL A 150 2.00 -0.05 14.02
N GLN A 151 1.13 0.86 14.40
CA GLN A 151 1.29 1.59 15.66
C GLN A 151 1.04 0.67 16.85
N ALA A 152 0.05 -0.21 16.78
CA ALA A 152 -0.17 -1.25 17.79
C ALA A 152 1.01 -2.23 17.84
N SER A 153 1.55 -2.64 16.68
CA SER A 153 2.67 -3.58 16.60
C SER A 153 3.95 -3.00 17.20
N LEU A 154 4.26 -1.74 16.93
CA LEU A 154 5.42 -1.05 17.51
C LEU A 154 5.28 -0.91 19.04
N LYS A 155 4.08 -0.58 19.53
CA LYS A 155 3.79 -0.44 20.95
C LYS A 155 3.93 -1.77 21.72
N GLU A 156 3.41 -2.84 21.12
CA GLU A 156 3.35 -4.18 21.74
C GLU A 156 4.62 -5.02 21.47
N ASN A 157 5.58 -4.53 20.64
CA ASN A 157 6.75 -5.27 20.17
C ASN A 157 6.41 -6.65 19.56
N LYS A 158 5.28 -6.76 18.89
CA LYS A 158 4.83 -7.96 18.18
C LYS A 158 3.91 -7.57 17.02
N VAL A 159 3.81 -8.41 16.00
CA VAL A 159 2.89 -8.18 14.88
C VAL A 159 1.44 -8.24 15.37
N ILE A 160 0.68 -7.16 15.14
CA ILE A 160 -0.76 -7.07 15.36
C ILE A 160 -1.44 -6.98 13.99
N LEU A 161 -2.20 -7.99 13.64
CA LEU A 161 -2.95 -8.03 12.37
C LEU A 161 -4.26 -7.26 12.49
N ILE A 162 -4.71 -6.70 11.36
CA ILE A 162 -6.06 -6.12 11.27
C ILE A 162 -7.01 -7.23 10.80
N ASP A 163 -7.54 -7.99 11.75
CA ASP A 163 -8.30 -9.21 11.53
C ASP A 163 -9.42 -9.08 10.48
N LYS A 164 -10.14 -7.96 10.48
CA LYS A 164 -11.24 -7.72 9.52
C LYS A 164 -10.83 -7.81 8.05
N TYR A 165 -9.54 -7.61 7.73
CA TYR A 165 -9.01 -7.69 6.36
C TYR A 165 -8.24 -8.99 6.10
N MET A 166 -8.07 -9.84 7.12
CA MET A 166 -7.29 -11.09 6.98
C MET A 166 -8.14 -12.26 6.48
N HIS A 167 -9.46 -12.11 6.39
CA HIS A 167 -10.37 -13.13 5.91
C HIS A 167 -10.69 -12.93 4.43
N GLU A 168 -10.91 -14.04 3.72
CA GLU A 168 -11.42 -14.00 2.34
C GLU A 168 -12.91 -13.66 2.35
N ARG A 169 -13.34 -12.84 1.39
CA ARG A 169 -14.75 -12.60 1.15
C ARG A 169 -15.42 -13.88 0.66
N THR A 170 -16.42 -14.34 1.35
CA THR A 170 -17.30 -15.40 0.87
C THR A 170 -18.39 -14.80 0.00
N HIS A 171 -18.18 -14.75 -1.31
CA HIS A 171 -19.26 -14.42 -2.23
C HIS A 171 -20.20 -15.63 -2.35
N LYS A 172 -21.28 -15.65 -1.57
CA LYS A 172 -22.45 -16.42 -1.95
C LYS A 172 -23.10 -15.68 -3.13
N ILE A 173 -22.76 -16.09 -4.36
CA ILE A 173 -23.54 -15.67 -5.53
C ILE A 173 -24.87 -16.38 -5.41
N GLU A 174 -25.88 -15.75 -4.83
CA GLU A 174 -27.25 -16.16 -4.97
C GLU A 174 -27.64 -15.84 -6.42
N ILE A 175 -27.55 -16.87 -7.29
CA ILE A 175 -28.12 -16.78 -8.63
C ILE A 175 -29.63 -16.76 -8.43
N PRO A 176 -30.32 -15.63 -8.72
CA PRO A 176 -31.77 -15.60 -8.62
C PRO A 176 -32.31 -16.67 -9.56
N ARG A 177 -33.00 -17.67 -9.01
CA ARG A 177 -33.72 -18.66 -9.83
C ARG A 177 -34.70 -17.89 -10.69
N LYS A 178 -34.48 -17.84 -12.02
CA LYS A 178 -35.46 -17.29 -12.95
C LYS A 178 -36.76 -18.03 -12.69
N LYS A 179 -37.79 -17.36 -12.19
CA LYS A 179 -39.16 -17.86 -12.24
C LYS A 179 -39.49 -17.97 -13.73
N HIS A 180 -39.69 -19.17 -14.25
CA HIS A 180 -40.26 -19.34 -15.55
C HIS A 180 -41.64 -18.70 -15.57
N VAL A 181 -41.75 -17.57 -16.24
CA VAL A 181 -43.04 -16.99 -16.61
C VAL A 181 -43.48 -17.76 -17.83
N TYR A 182 -44.40 -18.71 -17.66
CA TYR A 182 -45.14 -19.28 -18.80
C TYR A 182 -46.09 -18.18 -19.33
N ILE A 183 -45.93 -17.83 -20.58
CA ILE A 183 -46.91 -17.04 -21.36
C ILE A 183 -47.91 -17.99 -21.97
#